data_f643904bc0a6f0303741c1ffb46cc68b
#
_entry.id   f643904bc0a6f0303741c1ffb46cc68b
#
_cell.length_a   1.000
_cell.length_b   1.000
_cell.length_c   1.000
_cell.angle_alpha   90.00
_cell.angle_beta   90.00
_cell.angle_gamma   90.00
#
_symmetry.space_group_name_H-M   'P 1'
#
loop_
_entity.id
_entity.type
_entity.pdbx_description
1 polymer ?
#
loop_
_entity_poly.entity_id
_entity_poly.type
_entity_poly.pdbx_seq_one_letter_code
_entity_poly.pdbx_strand_id
1 'polypeptide(L)'
;MGKYNLRYGEAAKFRYDGLPLGSGDFGARVNSYEAYEDISLNLDTLWSGEEKNKMNPLFNPDKLEEIREHILKEEYKEAEEISKRYVLGDWTECYLPAGNLIIKYLDEDEAKTSFYRELSLDTAVYNMEANSNSSKRHLSAFVSFC
;
A
#
# COMPACT_ATOMS: atom_id res chain seq x y z
N MET A 1 1.18 1.91 27.87
CA MET A 1 2.13 1.91 26.74
C MET A 1 2.03 0.56 26.08
N GLY A 2 1.65 0.49 24.80
CA GLY A 2 1.52 -0.78 24.08
C GLY A 2 2.85 -1.55 24.04
N LYS A 3 2.78 -2.87 23.95
CA LYS A 3 3.96 -3.74 23.95
C LYS A 3 4.72 -3.67 22.63
N TYR A 4 3.97 -3.45 21.52
CA TYR A 4 4.50 -3.46 20.16
C TYR A 4 4.16 -2.15 19.45
N ASN A 5 5.15 -1.28 19.29
CA ASN A 5 4.99 0.01 18.64
C ASN A 5 6.12 0.27 17.66
N LEU A 6 5.79 0.82 16.49
CA LEU A 6 6.75 1.41 15.56
C LEU A 6 6.87 2.90 15.90
N ARG A 7 8.07 3.38 16.20
CA ARG A 7 8.31 4.75 16.68
C ARG A 7 9.42 5.44 15.91
N TYR A 8 9.18 6.69 15.58
CA TYR A 8 10.12 7.54 14.85
C TYR A 8 10.13 8.93 15.46
N GLY A 9 11.33 9.44 15.76
CA GLY A 9 11.55 10.78 16.34
C GLY A 9 11.72 11.88 15.30
N GLU A 10 11.33 11.65 14.04
CA GLU A 10 11.47 12.61 12.95
C GLU A 10 10.30 12.49 11.96
N ALA A 11 10.09 13.55 11.16
CA ALA A 11 9.13 13.56 10.06
C ALA A 11 9.52 12.53 8.99
N ALA A 12 8.56 12.12 8.16
CA ALA A 12 8.83 11.34 6.96
C ALA A 12 9.69 12.16 6.00
N LYS A 13 10.68 11.52 5.38
CA LYS A 13 11.53 12.12 4.34
C LYS A 13 11.14 11.64 2.96
N PHE A 14 10.71 10.39 2.90
CA PHE A 14 10.38 9.72 1.66
C PHE A 14 8.99 9.10 1.74
N ARG A 15 8.41 8.86 0.58
CA ARG A 15 7.10 8.25 0.43
C ARG A 15 6.97 6.89 1.14
N TYR A 16 8.04 6.12 1.23
CA TYR A 16 8.04 4.79 1.86
C TYR A 16 8.30 4.82 3.38
N ASP A 17 8.49 6.00 3.97
CA ASP A 17 8.58 6.16 5.44
C ASP A 17 7.21 6.13 6.12
N GLY A 18 6.13 6.01 5.34
CA GLY A 18 4.78 6.00 5.84
C GLY A 18 4.44 4.75 6.64
N LEU A 19 3.61 4.93 7.66
CA LEU A 19 3.13 3.86 8.52
C LEU A 19 1.78 3.33 8.03
N PRO A 20 1.62 2.00 7.93
CA PRO A 20 0.41 1.40 7.37
C PRO A 20 -0.71 1.30 8.41
N LEU A 21 -1.94 1.52 7.96
CA LEU A 21 -3.18 1.24 8.67
C LEU A 21 -4.09 0.38 7.78
N GLY A 22 -4.96 -0.43 8.35
CA GLY A 22 -5.88 -1.22 7.56
C GLY A 22 -6.95 -1.93 8.37
N SER A 23 -8.04 -2.29 7.71
CA SER A 23 -9.16 -3.05 8.26
C SER A 23 -9.44 -4.36 7.51
N GLY A 24 -8.55 -4.77 6.61
CA GLY A 24 -8.73 -5.88 5.67
C GLY A 24 -8.99 -5.35 4.26
N ASP A 25 -10.15 -4.78 4.02
CA ASP A 25 -10.58 -4.32 2.68
C ASP A 25 -10.03 -2.92 2.36
N PHE A 26 -9.95 -2.05 3.37
CA PHE A 26 -9.47 -0.69 3.23
C PHE A 26 -8.12 -0.50 3.92
N GLY A 27 -7.20 0.10 3.23
CA GLY A 27 -5.87 0.42 3.71
C GLY A 27 -5.53 1.90 3.57
N ALA A 28 -4.66 2.37 4.47
CA ALA A 28 -4.07 3.69 4.38
C ALA A 28 -2.58 3.62 4.72
N ARG A 29 -1.79 4.50 4.13
CA ARG A 29 -0.41 4.72 4.54
C ARG A 29 -0.21 6.18 4.87
N VAL A 30 0.08 6.45 6.13
CA VAL A 30 0.21 7.81 6.65
C VAL A 30 1.66 8.25 6.60
N ASN A 31 1.95 9.26 5.80
CA ASN A 31 3.23 9.98 5.77
C ASN A 31 3.03 11.35 6.41
N SER A 32 3.61 11.55 7.59
CA SER A 32 3.62 12.86 8.25
C SER A 32 4.92 13.57 7.92
N TYR A 33 4.82 14.57 7.06
CA TYR A 33 5.90 15.51 6.75
C TYR A 33 5.84 16.73 7.68
N GLU A 34 6.86 17.55 7.68
CA GLU A 34 6.87 18.75 8.54
C GLU A 34 5.73 19.72 8.20
N ALA A 35 5.42 19.86 6.91
CA ALA A 35 4.47 20.85 6.40
C ALA A 35 3.07 20.32 6.09
N TYR A 36 2.90 19.00 5.96
CA TYR A 36 1.63 18.39 5.55
C TYR A 36 1.60 16.90 5.87
N GLU A 37 0.41 16.34 5.87
CA GLU A 37 0.19 14.90 5.87
C GLU A 37 -0.15 14.44 4.46
N ASP A 38 0.41 13.32 4.03
CA ASP A 38 0.02 12.59 2.82
C ASP A 38 -0.45 11.19 3.21
N ILE A 39 -1.75 10.99 3.14
CA ILE A 39 -2.40 9.72 3.48
C ILE A 39 -2.82 9.05 2.17
N SER A 40 -2.02 8.10 1.71
CA SER A 40 -2.35 7.30 0.53
C SER A 40 -3.40 6.26 0.88
N LEU A 41 -4.49 6.24 0.14
CA LEU A 41 -5.65 5.38 0.38
C LEU A 41 -5.68 4.22 -0.60
N ASN A 42 -6.16 3.09 -0.13
CA ASN A 42 -6.24 1.84 -0.87
C ASN A 42 -7.54 1.10 -0.53
N LEU A 43 -8.19 0.55 -1.56
CA LEU A 43 -9.37 -0.28 -1.42
C LEU A 43 -9.18 -1.53 -2.28
N ASP A 44 -9.27 -2.70 -1.70
CA ASP A 44 -8.94 -3.98 -2.37
C ASP A 44 -9.84 -4.32 -3.56
N THR A 45 -11.09 -3.81 -3.55
CA THR A 45 -12.06 -4.00 -4.63
C THR A 45 -11.95 -2.97 -5.76
N LEU A 46 -11.02 -1.99 -5.68
CA LEU A 46 -10.91 -0.93 -6.68
C LEU A 46 -10.05 -1.36 -7.87
N TRP A 47 -10.72 -1.81 -8.92
CA TRP A 47 -10.10 -2.28 -10.16
C TRP A 47 -10.61 -1.50 -11.38
N SER A 48 -9.87 -1.52 -12.49
CA SER A 48 -10.21 -0.81 -13.73
C SER A 48 -11.41 -1.37 -14.49
N GLY A 49 -11.93 -2.51 -14.10
CA GLY A 49 -13.02 -3.19 -14.76
C GLY A 49 -13.74 -4.18 -13.86
N GLU A 50 -14.64 -4.95 -14.44
CA GLU A 50 -15.41 -5.97 -13.75
C GLU A 50 -14.70 -7.33 -13.78
N GLU A 51 -15.05 -8.20 -12.84
CA GLU A 51 -14.64 -9.59 -12.86
C GLU A 51 -15.09 -10.26 -14.18
N LYS A 52 -14.14 -10.68 -14.96
CA LYS A 52 -14.38 -11.37 -16.23
C LYS A 52 -13.86 -12.80 -16.12
N ASN A 53 -14.79 -13.74 -16.16
CA ASN A 53 -14.41 -15.16 -16.26
C ASN A 53 -13.95 -15.45 -17.70
N LYS A 54 -12.75 -14.99 -18.03
CA LYS A 54 -12.13 -15.18 -19.35
C LYS A 54 -11.11 -16.33 -19.29
N MET A 55 -11.62 -17.54 -19.30
CA MET A 55 -10.75 -18.68 -19.56
C MET A 55 -10.21 -18.57 -20.98
N ASN A 56 -8.92 -18.84 -21.15
CA ASN A 56 -8.31 -18.93 -22.48
C ASN A 56 -9.08 -19.96 -23.33
N PRO A 57 -9.59 -19.59 -24.52
CA PRO A 57 -10.32 -20.54 -25.36
C PRO A 57 -9.49 -21.74 -25.81
N LEU A 58 -8.16 -21.61 -25.77
CA LEU A 58 -7.21 -22.68 -26.09
C LEU A 58 -6.67 -23.38 -24.84
N PHE A 59 -7.29 -23.12 -23.66
CA PHE A 59 -6.82 -23.70 -22.42
C PHE A 59 -6.69 -25.21 -22.54
N ASN A 60 -5.52 -25.71 -22.26
CA ASN A 60 -5.22 -27.15 -22.26
C ASN A 60 -4.37 -27.51 -21.04
N PRO A 61 -4.92 -28.23 -20.06
CA PRO A 61 -4.20 -28.60 -18.85
C PRO A 61 -2.99 -29.51 -19.12
N ASP A 62 -2.97 -30.26 -20.23
CA ASP A 62 -1.84 -31.14 -20.59
C ASP A 62 -0.57 -30.30 -20.88
N LYS A 63 -0.74 -29.06 -21.27
CA LYS A 63 0.36 -28.11 -21.50
C LYS A 63 1.09 -27.69 -20.23
N LEU A 64 0.50 -27.89 -19.07
CA LEU A 64 1.16 -27.59 -17.80
C LEU A 64 2.38 -28.48 -17.58
N GLU A 65 2.32 -29.74 -17.99
CA GLU A 65 3.48 -30.66 -17.87
C GLU A 65 4.61 -30.24 -18.80
N GLU A 66 4.28 -29.92 -20.05
CA GLU A 66 5.24 -29.40 -21.03
C GLU A 66 5.93 -28.11 -20.52
N ILE A 67 5.17 -27.20 -19.91
CA ILE A 67 5.73 -25.97 -19.30
C ILE A 67 6.70 -26.33 -18.17
N ARG A 68 6.34 -27.27 -17.29
CA ARG A 68 7.23 -27.72 -16.22
C ARG A 68 8.53 -28.35 -16.73
N GLU A 69 8.44 -29.15 -17.79
CA GLU A 69 9.62 -29.73 -18.41
C GLU A 69 10.57 -28.66 -18.95
N HIS A 70 10.03 -27.62 -19.62
CA HIS A 70 10.85 -26.50 -20.10
C HIS A 70 11.49 -25.73 -18.94
N ILE A 71 10.74 -25.47 -17.85
CA ILE A 71 11.30 -24.80 -16.65
C ILE A 71 12.44 -25.64 -16.06
N LEU A 72 12.29 -26.96 -15.95
CA LEU A 72 13.34 -27.84 -15.42
C LEU A 72 14.59 -27.90 -16.30
N LYS A 73 14.44 -27.63 -17.59
CA LYS A 73 15.55 -27.51 -18.56
C LYS A 73 16.12 -26.09 -18.65
N GLU A 74 15.63 -25.16 -17.84
CA GLU A 74 15.97 -23.72 -17.88
C GLU A 74 15.59 -23.02 -19.21
N GLU A 75 14.66 -23.58 -19.96
CA GLU A 75 14.13 -23.06 -21.23
C GLU A 75 12.95 -22.12 -20.95
N TYR A 76 13.21 -20.98 -20.28
CA TYR A 76 12.15 -20.10 -19.74
C TYR A 76 11.35 -19.39 -20.83
N LYS A 77 11.94 -19.11 -21.99
CA LYS A 77 11.23 -18.46 -23.09
C LYS A 77 10.17 -19.36 -23.70
N GLU A 78 10.50 -20.62 -23.91
CA GLU A 78 9.61 -21.65 -24.41
C GLU A 78 8.45 -21.88 -23.43
N ALA A 79 8.76 -21.97 -22.14
CA ALA A 79 7.75 -22.08 -21.08
C ALA A 79 6.79 -20.87 -21.07
N GLU A 80 7.32 -19.66 -21.26
CA GLU A 80 6.52 -18.43 -21.31
C GLU A 80 5.61 -18.40 -22.53
N GLU A 81 6.10 -18.77 -23.70
CA GLU A 81 5.31 -18.80 -24.94
C GLU A 81 4.17 -19.81 -24.88
N ILE A 82 4.42 -21.00 -24.35
CA ILE A 82 3.39 -22.02 -24.16
C ILE A 82 2.35 -21.53 -23.14
N SER A 83 2.80 -20.93 -22.03
CA SER A 83 1.92 -20.38 -21.00
C SER A 83 1.01 -19.29 -21.57
N LYS A 84 1.54 -18.33 -22.32
CA LYS A 84 0.76 -17.26 -22.96
C LYS A 84 -0.28 -17.81 -23.92
N ARG A 85 0.07 -18.84 -24.68
CA ARG A 85 -0.80 -19.39 -25.71
C ARG A 85 -1.92 -20.27 -25.18
N TYR A 86 -1.66 -21.07 -24.15
CA TYR A 86 -2.57 -22.16 -23.74
C TYR A 86 -3.09 -22.07 -22.30
N VAL A 87 -2.48 -21.24 -21.45
CA VAL A 87 -2.82 -21.18 -20.03
C VAL A 87 -3.33 -19.82 -19.61
N LEU A 88 -2.61 -18.76 -19.98
CA LEU A 88 -2.96 -17.41 -19.57
C LEU A 88 -4.19 -16.93 -20.33
N GLY A 89 -5.08 -16.25 -19.63
CA GLY A 89 -6.18 -15.51 -20.26
C GLY A 89 -5.70 -14.21 -20.91
N ASP A 90 -6.67 -13.40 -21.34
CA ASP A 90 -6.44 -12.03 -21.79
C ASP A 90 -5.87 -11.16 -20.66
N TRP A 91 -5.64 -9.88 -20.95
CA TRP A 91 -5.14 -8.90 -19.99
C TRP A 91 -5.99 -8.88 -18.69
N THR A 92 -5.30 -8.91 -17.56
CA THR A 92 -5.94 -8.70 -16.26
C THR A 92 -6.32 -7.22 -16.10
N GLU A 93 -7.40 -6.96 -15.35
CA GLU A 93 -7.73 -5.60 -14.96
C GLU A 93 -6.63 -5.02 -14.06
N CYS A 94 -6.48 -3.70 -14.10
CA CYS A 94 -5.48 -3.01 -13.27
C CYS A 94 -6.07 -2.68 -11.90
N TYR A 95 -5.28 -2.93 -10.87
CA TYR A 95 -5.57 -2.42 -9.54
C TYR A 95 -5.37 -0.90 -9.50
N LEU A 96 -6.34 -0.16 -8.95
CA LEU A 96 -6.33 1.28 -8.93
C LEU A 96 -6.09 1.83 -7.51
N PRO A 97 -5.29 2.90 -7.35
CA PRO A 97 -5.19 3.61 -6.08
C PRO A 97 -6.51 4.36 -5.79
N ALA A 98 -6.96 4.35 -4.53
CA ALA A 98 -8.14 5.10 -4.12
C ALA A 98 -7.89 6.63 -4.01
N GLY A 99 -6.63 7.04 -4.12
CA GLY A 99 -6.21 8.43 -4.06
C GLY A 99 -5.40 8.78 -2.81
N ASN A 100 -5.16 10.07 -2.62
CA ASN A 100 -4.43 10.59 -1.47
C ASN A 100 -5.24 11.68 -0.78
N LEU A 101 -5.32 11.61 0.55
CA LEU A 101 -5.80 12.70 1.38
C LEU A 101 -4.60 13.55 1.81
N ILE A 102 -4.58 14.81 1.40
CA ILE A 102 -3.54 15.77 1.76
C ILE A 102 -4.10 16.77 2.78
N ILE A 103 -3.49 16.81 3.96
CA ILE A 103 -3.83 17.77 5.01
C ILE A 103 -2.68 18.77 5.11
N LYS A 104 -2.90 20.00 4.68
CA LYS A 104 -1.93 21.09 4.78
C LYS A 104 -2.20 21.92 6.02
N TYR A 105 -1.14 22.27 6.71
CA TYR A 105 -1.20 23.16 7.85
C TYR A 105 -0.92 24.60 7.37
N LEU A 106 -1.75 25.56 7.75
CA LEU A 106 -1.70 26.92 7.21
C LEU A 106 -0.75 27.87 7.98
N ASP A 107 -0.28 27.45 9.17
CA ASP A 107 0.49 28.31 10.10
C ASP A 107 2.00 27.95 10.10
N GLU A 108 2.65 27.85 8.94
CA GLU A 108 3.77 26.94 8.75
C GLU A 108 5.16 27.53 8.55
N ASP A 109 5.42 28.74 8.95
CA ASP A 109 6.76 29.32 8.79
C ASP A 109 7.76 28.98 9.93
N GLU A 110 7.33 28.20 10.94
CA GLU A 110 8.19 27.87 12.07
C GLU A 110 8.81 26.49 11.98
N ALA A 111 10.14 26.42 12.16
CA ALA A 111 10.85 25.17 12.30
C ALA A 111 10.33 24.35 13.49
N LYS A 112 10.11 23.06 13.28
CA LYS A 112 9.66 22.17 14.33
C LYS A 112 10.78 21.91 15.34
N THR A 113 10.50 22.09 16.62
CA THR A 113 11.43 21.83 17.73
C THR A 113 11.46 20.36 18.12
N SER A 114 10.36 19.66 17.88
CA SER A 114 10.28 18.20 18.04
C SER A 114 9.25 17.60 17.10
N PHE A 115 9.51 16.35 16.70
CA PHE A 115 8.62 15.55 15.87
C PHE A 115 8.58 14.12 16.38
N TYR A 116 7.40 13.52 16.45
CA TYR A 116 7.21 12.15 16.90
C TYR A 116 6.09 11.47 16.11
N ARG A 117 6.31 10.25 15.68
CA ARG A 117 5.33 9.41 14.99
C ARG A 117 5.33 8.03 15.63
N GLU A 118 4.16 7.49 15.85
CA GLU A 118 3.99 6.15 16.40
C GLU A 118 2.83 5.42 15.73
N LEU A 119 3.03 4.14 15.42
CA LEU A 119 1.97 3.20 15.15
C LEU A 119 1.95 2.15 16.25
N SER A 120 0.87 2.09 17.01
CA SER A 120 0.61 1.02 17.96
C SER A 120 0.09 -0.22 17.23
N LEU A 121 0.84 -1.32 17.27
CA LEU A 121 0.40 -2.59 16.70
C LEU A 121 -0.65 -3.29 17.56
N ASP A 122 -0.76 -2.91 18.83
CA ASP A 122 -1.78 -3.45 19.74
C ASP A 122 -3.18 -2.87 19.46
N THR A 123 -3.26 -1.60 19.04
CA THR A 123 -4.53 -0.87 18.85
C THR A 123 -4.79 -0.49 17.40
N ALA A 124 -3.83 -0.69 16.51
CA ALA A 124 -3.85 -0.25 15.12
C ALA A 124 -4.13 1.27 14.96
N VAL A 125 -3.65 2.08 15.91
CA VAL A 125 -3.79 3.54 15.90
C VAL A 125 -2.43 4.18 15.60
N TYR A 126 -2.44 5.06 14.63
CA TYR A 126 -1.34 5.97 14.32
C TYR A 126 -1.49 7.26 15.10
N ASN A 127 -0.41 7.75 15.68
CA ASN A 127 -0.33 9.06 16.31
C ASN A 127 0.89 9.83 15.83
N MET A 128 0.73 11.12 15.61
CA MET A 128 1.81 12.05 15.34
C MET A 128 1.71 13.26 16.27
N GLU A 129 2.83 13.71 16.78
CA GLU A 129 2.97 14.96 17.48
C GLU A 129 4.12 15.77 16.86
N ALA A 130 3.85 17.04 16.59
CA ALA A 130 4.86 18.00 16.12
C ALA A 130 4.71 19.29 16.93
N ASN A 131 5.82 19.75 17.50
CA ASN A 131 5.85 20.99 18.28
C ASN A 131 6.73 22.02 17.57
N SER A 132 6.32 23.28 17.63
CA SER A 132 7.13 24.44 17.33
C SER A 132 7.17 25.36 18.57
N ASN A 133 7.78 26.53 18.46
CA ASN A 133 7.81 27.48 19.58
C ASN A 133 6.43 28.03 19.94
N SER A 134 5.53 28.15 18.94
CA SER A 134 4.22 28.77 19.08
C SER A 134 3.04 27.79 18.99
N SER A 135 3.26 26.59 18.44
CA SER A 135 2.17 25.67 18.15
C SER A 135 2.50 24.20 18.52
N LYS A 136 1.46 23.46 18.86
CA LYS A 136 1.51 22.02 19.02
C LYS A 136 0.48 21.39 18.08
N ARG A 137 0.90 20.41 17.27
CA ARG A 137 0.03 19.61 16.42
C ARG A 137 -0.06 18.20 16.95
N HIS A 138 -1.26 17.65 16.83
CA HIS A 138 -1.50 16.25 17.11
C HIS A 138 -2.43 15.69 16.02
N LEU A 139 -2.03 14.58 15.44
CA LEU A 139 -2.85 13.79 14.53
C LEU A 139 -3.00 12.38 15.11
N SER A 140 -4.24 11.91 15.16
CA SER A 140 -4.53 10.51 15.43
C SER A 140 -5.33 9.93 14.25
N ALA A 141 -4.93 8.77 13.75
CA ALA A 141 -5.57 8.12 12.62
C ALA A 141 -5.71 6.62 12.86
N PHE A 142 -6.82 6.09 12.40
CA PHE A 142 -7.09 4.65 12.36
C PHE A 142 -8.01 4.34 11.18
N VAL A 143 -8.05 3.09 10.76
CA VAL A 143 -9.03 2.60 9.78
C VAL A 143 -10.10 1.84 10.54
N SER A 144 -11.36 2.30 10.40
CA SER A 144 -12.51 1.61 11.01
C SER A 144 -12.83 0.34 10.24
N PHE A 145 -13.17 -0.71 10.97
CA PHE A 145 -13.81 -1.87 10.40
C PHE A 145 -15.30 -1.55 10.19
N CYS A 146 -15.79 -1.72 8.96
CA CYS A 146 -17.21 -1.52 8.60
C CYS A 146 -17.98 -2.82 8.64
#